data_2a2b6df80d7fa12b6e4475018069ce8a
#
_entry.id   2a2b6df80d7fa12b6e4475018069ce8a
#
_cell.length_a   1.000
_cell.length_b   1.000
_cell.length_c   1.000
_cell.angle_alpha   90.00
_cell.angle_beta   90.00
_cell.angle_gamma   90.00
#
_symmetry.space_group_name_H-M   'P 1'
#
loop_
_entity.id
_entity.type
_entity.pdbx_description
1 polymer ?
#
loop_
_entity_poly.entity_id
_entity_poly.type
_entity_poly.pdbx_seq_one_letter_code
_entity_poly.pdbx_strand_id
1 'polypeptide(L)'
;MRFKGILFLDHCLDHLNKSKMNNSNLHRLISPKSIAVVGNRGANFAIRESLKLGYSHEIWAVHPTLESLEGIKCFRDVKDLPEPPDATFIAVNADTAIEIVSDLESMGSGGAVLYASGFGEVGDIGLKRNQQLVEAANGMPLIGPNCYGFINSLDGVALWPDVHGCDPVSEGVAIITQSGNIGLNMTMQSSGLSIAYMFTLGNQSNTNIADIIHAMLDDSRVNAIGLHIEGISDIESFDIAAQRALKMKVPIITIKSGKTNASAKIA
;
A
#
# COMPACT_ATOMS: atom_id res chain seq x y z
N MET A 1 32.02 3.86 -34.40
CA MET A 1 31.15 4.77 -33.61
C MET A 1 29.67 4.34 -33.68
N ARG A 2 29.33 3.07 -33.36
CA ARG A 2 27.95 2.55 -33.46
C ARG A 2 27.45 1.74 -32.23
N PHE A 3 28.19 1.72 -31.10
CA PHE A 3 27.82 0.87 -29.95
C PHE A 3 27.21 1.60 -28.75
N LYS A 4 27.19 2.96 -28.72
CA LYS A 4 26.61 3.71 -27.58
C LYS A 4 25.08 3.93 -27.68
N GLY A 5 24.49 3.82 -28.86
CA GLY A 5 23.05 4.07 -29.05
C GLY A 5 22.16 2.89 -28.63
N ILE A 6 22.66 1.66 -28.76
CA ILE A 6 21.87 0.43 -28.45
C ILE A 6 21.76 0.23 -26.95
N LEU A 7 22.84 0.45 -26.19
CA LEU A 7 22.77 0.35 -24.70
C LEU A 7 21.82 1.40 -24.08
N PHE A 8 21.70 2.59 -24.67
CA PHE A 8 20.81 3.64 -24.17
C PHE A 8 19.33 3.31 -24.43
N LEU A 9 19.03 2.70 -25.59
CA LEU A 9 17.68 2.25 -25.94
C LEU A 9 17.22 1.07 -25.08
N ASP A 10 18.10 0.10 -24.83
CA ASP A 10 17.80 -1.04 -23.96
C ASP A 10 17.53 -0.58 -22.52
N HIS A 11 18.34 0.34 -22.00
CA HIS A 11 18.15 0.90 -20.66
C HIS A 11 16.83 1.70 -20.55
N CYS A 12 16.48 2.49 -21.54
CA CYS A 12 15.19 3.20 -21.60
C CYS A 12 13.99 2.23 -21.72
N LEU A 13 14.11 1.17 -22.49
CA LEU A 13 13.07 0.15 -22.64
C LEU A 13 12.88 -0.65 -21.36
N ASP A 14 13.97 -0.98 -20.65
CA ASP A 14 13.91 -1.64 -19.35
C ASP A 14 13.26 -0.77 -18.27
N HIS A 15 13.57 0.53 -18.24
CA HIS A 15 12.91 1.49 -17.34
C HIS A 15 11.42 1.64 -17.65
N LEU A 16 11.04 1.75 -18.93
CA LEU A 16 9.65 1.84 -19.35
C LEU A 16 8.85 0.56 -19.05
N ASN A 17 9.47 -0.61 -19.23
CA ASN A 17 8.85 -1.89 -18.93
C ASN A 17 8.70 -2.11 -17.42
N LYS A 18 9.71 -1.75 -16.61
CA LYS A 18 9.63 -1.78 -15.15
C LYS A 18 8.56 -0.83 -14.62
N SER A 19 8.47 0.39 -15.16
CA SER A 19 7.44 1.36 -14.78
C SER A 19 6.02 0.89 -15.11
N LYS A 20 5.81 0.28 -16.30
CA LYS A 20 4.50 -0.29 -16.67
C LYS A 20 4.12 -1.50 -15.83
N MET A 21 5.07 -2.37 -15.52
CA MET A 21 4.85 -3.57 -14.69
C MET A 21 4.54 -3.18 -13.24
N ASN A 22 5.23 -2.17 -12.71
CA ASN A 22 4.98 -1.63 -11.37
C ASN A 22 3.58 -1.02 -11.26
N ASN A 23 3.13 -0.27 -12.27
CA ASN A 23 1.78 0.31 -12.29
C ASN A 23 0.70 -0.78 -12.37
N SER A 24 0.87 -1.82 -13.17
CA SER A 24 -0.05 -2.96 -13.24
C SER A 24 -0.14 -3.70 -11.90
N ASN A 25 0.99 -3.92 -11.22
CA ASN A 25 1.04 -4.59 -9.92
C ASN A 25 0.43 -3.73 -8.81
N LEU A 26 0.61 -2.41 -8.85
CA LEU A 26 -0.04 -1.50 -7.90
C LEU A 26 -1.57 -1.56 -8.03
N HIS A 27 -2.11 -1.66 -9.24
CA HIS A 27 -3.55 -1.86 -9.44
C HIS A 27 -4.04 -3.19 -8.89
N ARG A 28 -3.27 -4.29 -9.06
CA ARG A 28 -3.57 -5.58 -8.45
C ARG A 28 -3.59 -5.47 -6.91
N LEU A 29 -2.62 -4.78 -6.33
CA LEU A 29 -2.54 -4.57 -4.88
C LEU A 29 -3.77 -3.83 -4.32
N ILE A 30 -4.20 -2.74 -4.97
CA ILE A 30 -5.26 -1.86 -4.41
C ILE A 30 -6.68 -2.28 -4.78
N SER A 31 -6.86 -3.11 -5.83
CA SER A 31 -8.14 -3.68 -6.26
C SER A 31 -7.99 -5.19 -6.49
N PRO A 32 -7.65 -5.96 -5.42
CA PRO A 32 -7.27 -7.36 -5.54
C PRO A 32 -8.49 -8.27 -5.75
N LYS A 33 -8.27 -9.36 -6.50
CA LYS A 33 -9.19 -10.50 -6.61
C LYS A 33 -8.81 -11.65 -5.69
N SER A 34 -7.63 -11.59 -5.09
CA SER A 34 -7.19 -12.52 -4.06
C SER A 34 -6.35 -11.77 -3.03
N ILE A 35 -6.60 -12.02 -1.74
CA ILE A 35 -5.82 -11.46 -0.66
C ILE A 35 -5.23 -12.56 0.21
N ALA A 36 -3.97 -12.39 0.59
CA ALA A 36 -3.34 -13.19 1.64
C ALA A 36 -3.17 -12.33 2.90
N VAL A 37 -3.35 -12.93 4.07
CA VAL A 37 -3.11 -12.28 5.35
C VAL A 37 -2.13 -13.12 6.18
N VAL A 38 -1.03 -12.49 6.59
CA VAL A 38 0.06 -13.16 7.30
C VAL A 38 0.21 -12.56 8.69
N GLY A 39 0.10 -13.40 9.70
CA GLY A 39 0.24 -12.98 11.09
C GLY A 39 -0.93 -13.39 11.97
N ASN A 40 -1.13 -12.68 13.09
CA ASN A 40 -2.17 -13.03 14.06
C ASN A 40 -3.18 -11.87 14.23
N ARG A 41 -3.01 -11.02 15.24
CA ARG A 41 -4.02 -10.01 15.61
C ARG A 41 -4.37 -9.04 14.48
N GLY A 42 -3.39 -8.45 13.79
CA GLY A 42 -3.64 -7.55 12.66
C GLY A 42 -4.25 -8.26 11.46
N ALA A 43 -3.84 -9.51 11.20
CA ALA A 43 -4.41 -10.35 10.16
C ALA A 43 -5.90 -10.67 10.39
N ASN A 44 -6.31 -10.93 11.64
CA ASN A 44 -7.73 -11.14 11.99
C ASN A 44 -8.59 -9.92 11.63
N PHE A 45 -8.11 -8.71 11.91
CA PHE A 45 -8.85 -7.50 11.53
C PHE A 45 -8.93 -7.35 10.01
N ALA A 46 -7.84 -7.56 9.27
CA ALA A 46 -7.85 -7.46 7.81
C ALA A 46 -8.85 -8.42 7.17
N ILE A 47 -9.00 -9.64 7.70
CA ILE A 47 -10.04 -10.58 7.24
C ILE A 47 -11.43 -10.05 7.59
N ARG A 48 -11.68 -9.76 8.86
CA ARG A 48 -13.00 -9.39 9.38
C ARG A 48 -13.53 -8.11 8.73
N GLU A 49 -12.70 -7.09 8.65
CA GLU A 49 -13.10 -5.80 8.10
C GLU A 49 -13.29 -5.86 6.58
N SER A 50 -12.51 -6.69 5.85
CA SER A 50 -12.79 -6.98 4.44
C SER A 50 -14.12 -7.70 4.25
N LEU A 51 -14.41 -8.74 5.03
CA LEU A 51 -15.68 -9.44 4.96
C LEU A 51 -16.86 -8.53 5.30
N LYS A 52 -16.72 -7.68 6.34
CA LYS A 52 -17.73 -6.68 6.72
C LYS A 52 -17.97 -5.66 5.62
N LEU A 53 -16.93 -5.24 4.89
CA LEU A 53 -17.02 -4.30 3.78
C LEU A 53 -17.58 -4.93 2.49
N GLY A 54 -17.77 -6.25 2.47
CA GLY A 54 -18.39 -6.98 1.36
C GLY A 54 -17.40 -7.61 0.37
N TYR A 55 -16.14 -7.77 0.76
CA TYR A 55 -15.16 -8.48 -0.08
C TYR A 55 -15.62 -9.92 -0.34
N SER A 56 -15.76 -10.29 -1.60
CA SER A 56 -16.35 -11.55 -2.04
C SER A 56 -15.39 -12.46 -2.84
N HIS A 57 -14.14 -12.06 -2.94
CA HIS A 57 -13.10 -12.84 -3.60
C HIS A 57 -12.30 -13.70 -2.62
N GLU A 58 -11.24 -14.38 -3.09
CA GLU A 58 -10.45 -15.31 -2.31
C GLU A 58 -9.68 -14.64 -1.16
N ILE A 59 -9.78 -15.23 0.03
CA ILE A 59 -9.01 -14.83 1.21
C ILE A 59 -8.21 -16.03 1.70
N TRP A 60 -6.91 -15.90 1.79
CA TRP A 60 -5.99 -16.90 2.31
C TRP A 60 -5.34 -16.43 3.59
N ALA A 61 -5.48 -17.22 4.65
CA ALA A 61 -4.81 -16.98 5.92
C ALA A 61 -3.48 -17.76 5.95
N VAL A 62 -2.41 -17.12 6.42
CA VAL A 62 -1.08 -17.76 6.54
C VAL A 62 -0.59 -17.61 7.99
N HIS A 63 -0.35 -18.74 8.63
CA HIS A 63 0.21 -18.78 9.98
C HIS A 63 0.95 -20.10 10.22
N PRO A 64 2.19 -20.09 10.77
CA PRO A 64 3.00 -21.29 10.91
C PRO A 64 2.42 -22.36 11.84
N THR A 65 1.59 -21.98 12.81
CA THR A 65 1.09 -22.90 13.85
C THR A 65 -0.44 -22.90 14.03
N LEU A 66 -1.15 -21.79 13.76
CA LEU A 66 -2.61 -21.75 13.87
C LEU A 66 -3.27 -22.58 12.77
N GLU A 67 -4.39 -23.24 13.10
CA GLU A 67 -5.16 -24.01 12.12
C GLU A 67 -6.09 -23.11 11.30
N SER A 68 -6.60 -22.04 11.91
CA SER A 68 -7.50 -21.09 11.26
C SER A 68 -7.40 -19.69 11.85
N LEU A 69 -7.73 -18.67 11.04
CA LEU A 69 -7.94 -17.27 11.42
C LEU A 69 -9.33 -16.84 10.93
N GLU A 70 -10.17 -16.30 11.79
CA GLU A 70 -11.56 -15.88 11.48
C GLU A 70 -12.34 -16.97 10.70
N GLY A 71 -12.12 -18.25 11.02
CA GLY A 71 -12.74 -19.40 10.36
C GLY A 71 -12.12 -19.85 9.04
N ILE A 72 -11.13 -19.10 8.52
CA ILE A 72 -10.40 -19.45 7.30
C ILE A 72 -9.22 -20.35 7.67
N LYS A 73 -9.08 -21.51 6.99
CA LYS A 73 -7.99 -22.45 7.20
C LYS A 73 -6.64 -21.79 6.87
N CYS A 74 -5.65 -21.95 7.76
CA CYS A 74 -4.32 -21.41 7.55
C CYS A 74 -3.44 -22.32 6.69
N PHE A 75 -2.77 -21.71 5.71
CA PHE A 75 -1.57 -22.24 5.11
C PHE A 75 -0.39 -22.05 6.06
N ARG A 76 0.65 -22.87 5.94
CA ARG A 76 1.82 -22.79 6.83
C ARG A 76 2.83 -21.77 6.39
N ASP A 77 2.93 -21.56 5.08
CA ASP A 77 3.84 -20.63 4.42
C ASP A 77 3.13 -19.97 3.24
N VAL A 78 3.59 -18.79 2.79
CA VAL A 78 3.06 -18.12 1.60
C VAL A 78 3.31 -18.95 0.33
N LYS A 79 4.34 -19.77 0.31
CA LYS A 79 4.65 -20.70 -0.79
C LYS A 79 3.65 -21.84 -0.94
N ASP A 80 2.87 -22.10 0.10
CA ASP A 80 1.82 -23.15 0.08
C ASP A 80 0.50 -22.62 -0.51
N LEU A 81 0.42 -21.33 -0.84
CA LEU A 81 -0.76 -20.72 -1.45
C LEU A 81 -1.02 -21.31 -2.85
N PRO A 82 -2.29 -21.45 -3.26
CA PRO A 82 -2.66 -22.09 -4.54
C PRO A 82 -2.21 -21.27 -5.76
N GLU A 83 -2.07 -19.96 -5.61
CA GLU A 83 -1.60 -19.04 -6.64
C GLU A 83 -1.00 -17.77 -6.01
N PRO A 84 -0.23 -16.94 -6.76
CA PRO A 84 0.30 -15.68 -6.27
C PRO A 84 -0.83 -14.72 -5.90
N PRO A 85 -0.92 -14.24 -4.64
CA PRO A 85 -1.95 -13.29 -4.24
C PRO A 85 -1.80 -11.94 -4.95
N ASP A 86 -2.93 -11.28 -5.25
CA ASP A 86 -2.89 -9.92 -5.76
C ASP A 86 -2.43 -8.93 -4.69
N ALA A 87 -2.86 -9.12 -3.45
CA ALA A 87 -2.44 -8.30 -2.32
C ALA A 87 -2.17 -9.15 -1.08
N THR A 88 -1.12 -8.80 -0.34
CA THR A 88 -0.79 -9.48 0.92
C THR A 88 -0.70 -8.49 2.07
N PHE A 89 -1.42 -8.74 3.17
CA PHE A 89 -1.26 -8.01 4.42
C PHE A 89 -0.29 -8.74 5.34
N ILE A 90 0.83 -8.09 5.71
CA ILE A 90 1.92 -8.68 6.50
C ILE A 90 1.97 -8.02 7.88
N ALA A 91 1.61 -8.78 8.92
CA ALA A 91 1.56 -8.35 10.32
C ALA A 91 2.46 -9.22 11.21
N VAL A 92 3.74 -9.31 10.84
CA VAL A 92 4.81 -10.01 11.56
C VAL A 92 5.97 -9.06 11.83
N ASN A 93 7.01 -9.49 12.55
CA ASN A 93 8.21 -8.67 12.81
C ASN A 93 8.97 -8.34 11.50
N ALA A 94 9.84 -7.32 11.54
CA ALA A 94 10.51 -6.76 10.37
C ALA A 94 11.36 -7.79 9.60
N ASP A 95 12.13 -8.63 10.31
CA ASP A 95 13.03 -9.58 9.66
C ASP A 95 12.25 -10.67 8.92
N THR A 96 11.22 -11.23 9.55
CA THR A 96 10.29 -12.18 8.90
C THR A 96 9.51 -11.54 7.74
N ALA A 97 9.15 -10.25 7.86
CA ALA A 97 8.45 -9.55 6.78
C ALA A 97 9.30 -9.42 5.51
N ILE A 98 10.62 -9.21 5.65
CA ILE A 98 11.56 -9.15 4.52
C ILE A 98 11.61 -10.51 3.79
N GLU A 99 11.69 -11.61 4.54
CA GLU A 99 11.69 -12.97 3.97
C GLU A 99 10.40 -13.24 3.18
N ILE A 100 9.24 -12.92 3.79
CA ILE A 100 7.93 -13.09 3.14
C ILE A 100 7.82 -12.24 1.87
N VAL A 101 8.30 -10.99 1.88
CA VAL A 101 8.30 -10.13 0.69
C VAL A 101 9.13 -10.73 -0.44
N SER A 102 10.30 -11.30 -0.14
CA SER A 102 11.13 -12.01 -1.13
C SER A 102 10.41 -13.22 -1.74
N ASP A 103 9.70 -13.98 -0.91
CA ASP A 103 8.93 -15.13 -1.37
C ASP A 103 7.76 -14.72 -2.26
N LEU A 104 7.01 -13.68 -1.86
CA LEU A 104 5.89 -13.13 -2.62
C LEU A 104 6.33 -12.55 -3.98
N GLU A 105 7.46 -11.85 -4.02
CA GLU A 105 8.04 -11.34 -5.28
C GLU A 105 8.38 -12.50 -6.21
N SER A 106 9.07 -13.53 -5.69
CA SER A 106 9.46 -14.70 -6.46
C SER A 106 8.27 -15.48 -7.02
N MET A 107 7.11 -15.41 -6.36
CA MET A 107 5.85 -15.99 -6.83
C MET A 107 5.14 -15.14 -7.89
N GLY A 108 5.51 -13.87 -8.04
CA GLY A 108 4.82 -12.93 -8.92
C GLY A 108 3.55 -12.31 -8.33
N SER A 109 3.52 -12.10 -7.00
CA SER A 109 2.42 -11.43 -6.31
C SER A 109 2.25 -9.98 -6.77
N GLY A 110 1.03 -9.42 -6.62
CA GLY A 110 0.75 -8.05 -7.03
C GLY A 110 1.39 -7.01 -6.12
N GLY A 111 1.45 -7.26 -4.82
CA GLY A 111 2.08 -6.37 -3.85
C GLY A 111 1.76 -6.70 -2.40
N ALA A 112 2.30 -5.90 -1.47
CA ALA A 112 2.08 -6.13 -0.05
C ALA A 112 1.87 -4.84 0.74
N VAL A 113 1.12 -4.98 1.84
CA VAL A 113 0.97 -3.99 2.90
C VAL A 113 1.78 -4.46 4.10
N LEU A 114 2.70 -3.63 4.61
CA LEU A 114 3.54 -3.96 5.75
C LEU A 114 3.12 -3.16 6.99
N TYR A 115 2.44 -3.82 7.92
CA TYR A 115 2.02 -3.21 9.18
C TYR A 115 3.19 -3.01 10.15
N ALA A 116 4.19 -3.89 10.10
CA ALA A 116 5.31 -3.90 11.03
C ALA A 116 6.10 -2.58 11.06
N SER A 117 6.53 -2.17 12.25
CA SER A 117 7.56 -1.16 12.50
C SER A 117 8.94 -1.81 12.63
N GLY A 118 9.98 -0.99 12.81
CA GLY A 118 11.37 -1.45 12.99
C GLY A 118 12.22 -1.26 11.74
N PHE A 119 11.81 -0.35 10.87
CA PHE A 119 12.47 0.06 9.64
C PHE A 119 13.07 1.48 9.77
N GLY A 120 12.97 2.32 8.78
CA GLY A 120 13.64 3.61 8.70
C GLY A 120 13.44 4.55 9.91
N GLU A 121 12.37 4.36 10.68
CA GLU A 121 12.06 5.14 11.87
C GLU A 121 12.92 4.80 13.11
N VAL A 122 13.68 3.70 13.09
CA VAL A 122 14.50 3.25 14.24
C VAL A 122 16.01 3.43 14.03
N GLY A 123 16.44 4.36 13.17
CA GLY A 123 17.83 4.71 12.93
C GLY A 123 18.58 3.71 12.06
N ASP A 124 19.90 3.59 12.22
CA ASP A 124 20.80 2.87 11.31
C ASP A 124 20.41 1.41 11.06
N ILE A 125 19.96 0.70 12.07
CA ILE A 125 19.50 -0.70 11.93
C ILE A 125 18.25 -0.73 11.07
N GLY A 126 17.33 0.19 11.28
CA GLY A 126 16.11 0.32 10.49
C GLY A 126 16.37 0.72 9.04
N LEU A 127 17.34 1.59 8.79
CA LEU A 127 17.75 1.96 7.44
C LEU A 127 18.30 0.75 6.66
N LYS A 128 19.09 -0.11 7.30
CA LYS A 128 19.56 -1.36 6.68
C LYS A 128 18.41 -2.33 6.36
N ARG A 129 17.46 -2.49 7.29
CA ARG A 129 16.25 -3.31 7.05
C ARG A 129 15.41 -2.74 5.92
N ASN A 130 15.26 -1.42 5.84
CA ASN A 130 14.54 -0.77 4.76
C ASN A 130 15.19 -1.03 3.40
N GLN A 131 16.52 -0.97 3.33
CA GLN A 131 17.25 -1.32 2.11
C GLN A 131 17.05 -2.79 1.73
N GLN A 132 17.17 -3.72 2.68
CA GLN A 132 16.92 -5.15 2.45
C GLN A 132 15.49 -5.42 1.99
N LEU A 133 14.51 -4.69 2.57
CA LEU A 133 13.11 -4.79 2.17
C LEU A 133 12.89 -4.35 0.70
N VAL A 134 13.49 -3.22 0.31
CA VAL A 134 13.39 -2.71 -1.07
C VAL A 134 14.08 -3.66 -2.07
N GLU A 135 15.23 -4.21 -1.69
CA GLU A 135 15.93 -5.23 -2.48
C GLU A 135 15.09 -6.51 -2.63
N ALA A 136 14.49 -7.00 -1.53
CA ALA A 136 13.62 -8.18 -1.54
C ALA A 136 12.36 -7.99 -2.38
N ALA A 137 11.80 -6.78 -2.38
CA ALA A 137 10.63 -6.44 -3.18
C ALA A 137 10.93 -6.36 -4.68
N ASN A 138 12.16 -6.07 -5.09
CA ASN A 138 12.63 -6.01 -6.50
C ASN A 138 11.65 -5.28 -7.45
N GLY A 139 11.01 -4.23 -6.97
CA GLY A 139 10.01 -3.46 -7.71
C GLY A 139 8.55 -3.91 -7.51
N MET A 140 8.26 -4.99 -6.77
CA MET A 140 6.90 -5.28 -6.31
C MET A 140 6.41 -4.15 -5.40
N PRO A 141 5.21 -3.57 -5.61
CA PRO A 141 4.70 -2.48 -4.80
C PRO A 141 4.52 -2.84 -3.33
N LEU A 142 4.99 -1.94 -2.45
CA LEU A 142 4.85 -2.06 -0.99
C LEU A 142 4.17 -0.82 -0.43
N ILE A 143 3.06 -0.97 0.28
CA ILE A 143 2.47 0.09 1.12
C ILE A 143 3.05 -0.05 2.52
N GLY A 144 3.69 1.00 3.01
CA GLY A 144 4.38 1.00 4.28
C GLY A 144 5.91 0.93 4.12
N PRO A 145 6.60 0.31 5.07
CA PRO A 145 6.18 -0.28 6.35
C PRO A 145 5.72 0.75 7.37
N ASN A 146 5.42 0.30 8.60
CA ASN A 146 4.97 1.15 9.70
C ASN A 146 3.70 1.94 9.32
N CYS A 147 2.70 1.27 8.77
CA CYS A 147 1.44 1.85 8.32
C CYS A 147 0.25 0.97 8.71
N TYR A 148 -0.96 1.53 8.68
CA TYR A 148 -2.17 0.71 8.80
C TYR A 148 -2.55 0.04 7.46
N GLY A 149 -2.08 0.55 6.32
CA GLY A 149 -2.39 0.02 5.01
C GLY A 149 -3.49 0.79 4.29
N PHE A 150 -4.44 0.09 3.72
CA PHE A 150 -5.51 0.75 2.97
C PHE A 150 -6.89 0.10 3.14
N ILE A 151 -7.91 0.91 2.85
CA ILE A 151 -9.31 0.51 2.69
C ILE A 151 -9.73 0.94 1.29
N ASN A 152 -10.33 0.03 0.53
CA ASN A 152 -10.99 0.28 -0.75
C ASN A 152 -12.48 -0.04 -0.58
N SER A 153 -13.29 0.99 -0.34
CA SER A 153 -14.73 0.86 -0.11
C SER A 153 -15.50 0.60 -1.40
N LEU A 154 -14.89 0.78 -2.58
CA LEU A 154 -15.50 0.52 -3.88
C LEU A 154 -15.53 -0.98 -4.20
N ASP A 155 -14.50 -1.71 -3.80
CA ASP A 155 -14.33 -3.13 -4.10
C ASP A 155 -14.40 -4.00 -2.83
N GLY A 156 -14.66 -3.37 -1.67
CA GLY A 156 -14.93 -4.05 -0.40
C GLY A 156 -13.71 -4.62 0.30
N VAL A 157 -12.49 -4.19 0.00
CA VAL A 157 -11.28 -4.72 0.63
C VAL A 157 -10.71 -3.77 1.69
N ALA A 158 -10.34 -4.33 2.85
CA ALA A 158 -9.68 -3.62 3.93
C ALA A 158 -8.43 -4.38 4.39
N LEU A 159 -7.28 -4.09 3.82
CA LEU A 159 -5.99 -4.55 4.37
C LEU A 159 -5.59 -3.59 5.48
N TRP A 160 -6.27 -3.74 6.63
CA TRP A 160 -6.31 -2.78 7.73
C TRP A 160 -6.32 -3.50 9.09
N PRO A 161 -5.46 -3.12 10.07
CA PRO A 161 -5.24 -3.89 11.30
C PRO A 161 -6.19 -3.55 12.45
N ASP A 162 -7.23 -2.78 12.22
CA ASP A 162 -8.14 -2.28 13.25
C ASP A 162 -9.57 -2.13 12.69
N VAL A 163 -10.54 -1.79 13.54
CA VAL A 163 -11.88 -1.40 13.09
C VAL A 163 -11.84 -0.10 12.27
N HIS A 164 -12.79 0.06 11.37
CA HIS A 164 -12.98 1.31 10.61
C HIS A 164 -14.46 1.64 10.43
N GLY A 165 -14.76 2.90 10.17
CA GLY A 165 -16.11 3.41 9.94
C GLY A 165 -16.47 3.65 8.47
N CYS A 166 -15.67 3.11 7.52
CA CYS A 166 -16.02 3.20 6.10
C CYS A 166 -17.13 2.22 5.76
N ASP A 167 -18.06 2.66 4.91
CA ASP A 167 -19.13 1.86 4.33
C ASP A 167 -18.85 1.63 2.82
N PRO A 168 -19.44 0.59 2.19
CA PRO A 168 -19.38 0.40 0.74
C PRO A 168 -19.95 1.62 0.01
N VAL A 169 -19.25 2.09 -1.01
CA VAL A 169 -19.68 3.23 -1.84
C VAL A 169 -19.49 2.93 -3.32
N SER A 170 -20.23 3.61 -4.21
CA SER A 170 -20.07 3.47 -5.67
C SER A 170 -19.04 4.46 -6.25
N GLU A 171 -18.82 5.59 -5.57
CA GLU A 171 -17.84 6.62 -5.91
C GLU A 171 -17.52 7.45 -4.68
N GLY A 172 -16.44 8.19 -4.69
CA GLY A 172 -16.11 9.06 -3.55
C GLY A 172 -14.70 9.65 -3.60
N VAL A 173 -14.22 10.02 -2.42
CA VAL A 173 -12.92 10.68 -2.22
C VAL A 173 -11.86 9.64 -1.89
N ALA A 174 -10.67 9.77 -2.49
CA ALA A 174 -9.48 9.07 -2.01
C ALA A 174 -8.77 9.93 -0.96
N ILE A 175 -8.56 9.37 0.23
CA ILE A 175 -7.79 10.02 1.29
C ILE A 175 -6.45 9.31 1.43
N ILE A 176 -5.36 10.08 1.38
CA ILE A 176 -4.00 9.59 1.49
C ILE A 176 -3.31 10.32 2.63
N THR A 177 -2.85 9.59 3.64
CA THR A 177 -2.13 10.14 4.79
C THR A 177 -0.84 9.37 5.05
N GLN A 178 0.16 10.02 5.63
CA GLN A 178 1.38 9.37 6.12
C GLN A 178 1.19 8.80 7.54
N SER A 179 0.18 9.29 8.27
CA SER A 179 -0.10 8.89 9.66
C SER A 179 -1.22 7.86 9.76
N GLY A 180 -0.92 6.69 10.37
CA GLY A 180 -1.90 5.65 10.65
C GLY A 180 -3.03 6.12 11.57
N ASN A 181 -2.69 6.83 12.66
CA ASN A 181 -3.68 7.34 13.63
C ASN A 181 -4.62 8.40 13.03
N ILE A 182 -4.11 9.26 12.15
CA ILE A 182 -4.96 10.24 11.44
C ILE A 182 -5.88 9.52 10.48
N GLY A 183 -5.38 8.54 9.73
CA GLY A 183 -6.19 7.70 8.86
C GLY A 183 -7.32 7.00 9.63
N LEU A 184 -7.01 6.34 10.73
CA LEU A 184 -8.01 5.69 11.58
C LEU A 184 -9.10 6.68 12.03
N ASN A 185 -8.70 7.84 12.58
CA ASN A 185 -9.66 8.85 13.03
C ASN A 185 -10.53 9.39 11.90
N MET A 186 -9.98 9.56 10.69
CA MET A 186 -10.74 10.00 9.53
C MET A 186 -11.80 8.99 9.10
N THR A 187 -11.52 7.68 9.21
CA THR A 187 -12.52 6.65 8.90
C THR A 187 -13.69 6.65 9.88
N MET A 188 -13.49 7.11 11.13
CA MET A 188 -14.50 7.11 12.19
C MET A 188 -15.42 8.35 12.19
N GLN A 189 -15.26 9.24 11.20
CA GLN A 189 -16.09 10.44 11.14
C GLN A 189 -17.49 10.14 10.60
N SER A 190 -18.51 10.71 11.23
CA SER A 190 -19.90 10.61 10.80
C SER A 190 -20.34 11.83 9.93
N SER A 191 -19.39 12.40 9.17
CA SER A 191 -19.61 13.61 8.37
C SER A 191 -20.41 13.39 7.08
N GLY A 192 -20.71 12.13 6.74
CA GLY A 192 -21.36 11.78 5.47
C GLY A 192 -20.43 11.86 4.25
N LEU A 193 -19.11 11.95 4.46
CA LEU A 193 -18.13 11.91 3.39
C LEU A 193 -18.00 10.49 2.84
N SER A 194 -18.30 10.30 1.56
CA SER A 194 -18.08 9.02 0.87
C SER A 194 -16.59 8.79 0.66
N ILE A 195 -15.97 7.95 1.49
CA ILE A 195 -14.57 7.57 1.38
C ILE A 195 -14.46 6.37 0.44
N ALA A 196 -14.03 6.60 -0.80
CA ALA A 196 -13.78 5.55 -1.79
C ALA A 196 -12.50 4.76 -1.44
N TYR A 197 -11.43 5.49 -1.10
CA TYR A 197 -10.16 4.93 -0.66
C TYR A 197 -9.63 5.66 0.55
N MET A 198 -9.07 4.90 1.49
CA MET A 198 -8.25 5.41 2.60
C MET A 198 -6.90 4.74 2.53
N PHE A 199 -5.81 5.51 2.41
CA PHE A 199 -4.44 5.02 2.46
C PHE A 199 -3.69 5.63 3.64
N THR A 200 -2.92 4.78 4.34
CA THR A 200 -1.88 5.24 5.26
C THR A 200 -0.54 4.69 4.77
N LEU A 201 0.38 5.55 4.41
CA LEU A 201 1.58 5.14 3.66
C LEU A 201 2.80 4.83 4.54
N GLY A 202 2.79 5.24 5.83
CA GLY A 202 3.94 5.02 6.72
C GLY A 202 5.25 5.54 6.13
N ASN A 203 6.27 4.68 6.12
CA ASN A 203 7.63 5.04 5.70
C ASN A 203 7.82 5.18 4.18
N GLN A 204 6.89 4.71 3.36
CA GLN A 204 6.93 4.81 1.89
C GLN A 204 8.24 4.25 1.27
N SER A 205 8.56 3.00 1.58
CA SER A 205 9.85 2.39 1.19
C SER A 205 10.08 2.30 -0.31
N ASN A 206 9.04 1.97 -1.11
CA ASN A 206 9.13 1.93 -2.57
C ASN A 206 7.86 2.37 -3.31
N THR A 207 6.77 2.62 -2.60
CA THR A 207 5.54 3.21 -3.14
C THR A 207 5.26 4.50 -2.39
N ASN A 208 5.24 5.61 -3.09
CA ASN A 208 5.10 6.94 -2.50
C ASN A 208 3.72 7.58 -2.78
N ILE A 209 3.50 8.79 -2.27
CA ILE A 209 2.26 9.55 -2.47
C ILE A 209 1.93 9.74 -3.97
N ALA A 210 2.93 10.02 -4.81
CA ALA A 210 2.70 10.27 -6.23
C ALA A 210 2.20 9.02 -6.96
N ASP A 211 2.76 7.84 -6.62
CA ASP A 211 2.31 6.55 -7.17
C ASP A 211 0.83 6.30 -6.85
N ILE A 212 0.42 6.54 -5.60
CA ILE A 212 -0.97 6.37 -5.19
C ILE A 212 -1.87 7.42 -5.86
N ILE A 213 -1.45 8.69 -5.98
CA ILE A 213 -2.22 9.70 -6.72
C ILE A 213 -2.43 9.24 -8.16
N HIS A 214 -1.39 8.73 -8.83
CA HIS A 214 -1.52 8.22 -10.19
C HIS A 214 -2.52 7.08 -10.28
N ALA A 215 -2.48 6.12 -9.36
CA ALA A 215 -3.42 5.01 -9.32
C ALA A 215 -4.87 5.47 -9.06
N MET A 216 -5.06 6.46 -8.18
CA MET A 216 -6.38 7.05 -7.92
C MET A 216 -6.95 7.80 -9.12
N LEU A 217 -6.09 8.43 -9.92
CA LEU A 217 -6.50 9.10 -11.16
C LEU A 217 -6.85 8.13 -12.30
N ASP A 218 -6.46 6.87 -12.19
CA ASP A 218 -6.86 5.82 -13.15
C ASP A 218 -8.25 5.25 -12.82
N ASP A 219 -8.77 5.43 -11.61
CA ASP A 219 -10.10 5.00 -11.20
C ASP A 219 -11.12 6.14 -11.36
N SER A 220 -12.00 6.03 -12.36
CA SER A 220 -13.02 7.05 -12.64
C SER A 220 -14.07 7.23 -11.54
N ARG A 221 -14.12 6.34 -10.54
CA ARG A 221 -14.98 6.41 -9.35
C ARG A 221 -14.42 7.36 -8.28
N VAL A 222 -13.15 7.78 -8.42
CA VAL A 222 -12.51 8.76 -7.53
C VAL A 222 -12.76 10.17 -8.05
N ASN A 223 -13.51 10.96 -7.32
CA ASN A 223 -13.92 12.30 -7.73
C ASN A 223 -13.13 13.45 -7.06
N ALA A 224 -12.36 13.17 -6.03
CA ALA A 224 -11.43 14.08 -5.37
C ALA A 224 -10.35 13.32 -4.60
N ILE A 225 -9.22 13.99 -4.32
CA ILE A 225 -8.12 13.43 -3.53
C ILE A 225 -7.84 14.35 -2.34
N GLY A 226 -7.93 13.81 -1.12
CA GLY A 226 -7.54 14.47 0.12
C GLY A 226 -6.15 14.00 0.57
N LEU A 227 -5.23 14.90 0.83
CA LEU A 227 -3.87 14.60 1.28
C LEU A 227 -3.61 15.16 2.69
N HIS A 228 -3.12 14.32 3.58
CA HIS A 228 -2.47 14.75 4.82
C HIS A 228 -0.97 14.41 4.72
N ILE A 229 -0.12 15.44 4.60
CA ILE A 229 1.31 15.30 4.29
C ILE A 229 2.17 15.78 5.47
N GLU A 230 3.11 14.96 5.88
CA GLU A 230 4.20 15.29 6.84
C GLU A 230 5.49 15.67 6.10
N GLY A 231 5.80 14.98 5.00
CA GLY A 231 6.92 15.27 4.10
C GLY A 231 6.66 14.74 2.69
N ILE A 232 7.37 15.29 1.71
CA ILE A 232 7.37 14.80 0.33
C ILE A 232 8.82 14.41 0.01
N SER A 233 9.06 13.12 -0.21
CA SER A 233 10.39 12.58 -0.51
C SER A 233 10.82 12.85 -1.94
N ASP A 234 9.85 12.88 -2.88
CA ASP A 234 10.07 13.10 -4.31
C ASP A 234 9.11 14.19 -4.81
N ILE A 235 9.64 15.43 -4.85
CA ILE A 235 8.87 16.61 -5.26
C ILE A 235 8.56 16.57 -6.76
N GLU A 236 9.46 16.04 -7.58
CA GLU A 236 9.28 16.00 -9.04
C GLU A 236 8.13 15.05 -9.42
N SER A 237 8.14 13.83 -8.90
CA SER A 237 7.05 12.88 -9.11
C SER A 237 5.71 13.40 -8.58
N PHE A 238 5.72 14.09 -7.43
CA PHE A 238 4.52 14.72 -6.88
C PHE A 238 3.97 15.82 -7.77
N ASP A 239 4.84 16.69 -8.34
CA ASP A 239 4.43 17.74 -9.26
C ASP A 239 3.80 17.16 -10.52
N ILE A 240 4.39 16.11 -11.10
CA ILE A 240 3.84 15.39 -12.27
C ILE A 240 2.44 14.83 -11.95
N ALA A 241 2.26 14.21 -10.78
CA ALA A 241 0.97 13.68 -10.35
C ALA A 241 -0.08 14.80 -10.17
N ALA A 242 0.31 15.93 -9.56
CA ALA A 242 -0.55 17.10 -9.37
C ALA A 242 -0.96 17.74 -10.70
N GLN A 243 -0.04 17.86 -11.66
CA GLN A 243 -0.34 18.34 -13.01
C GLN A 243 -1.30 17.40 -13.74
N ARG A 244 -1.15 16.08 -13.57
CA ARG A 244 -2.08 15.09 -14.14
C ARG A 244 -3.48 15.25 -13.55
N ALA A 245 -3.60 15.40 -12.22
CA ALA A 245 -4.88 15.63 -11.56
C ALA A 245 -5.58 16.90 -12.07
N LEU A 246 -4.81 18.00 -12.25
CA LEU A 246 -5.33 19.25 -12.81
C LEU A 246 -5.88 19.05 -14.22
N LYS A 247 -5.15 18.35 -15.09
CA LYS A 247 -5.59 18.03 -16.48
C LYS A 247 -6.87 17.18 -16.48
N MET A 248 -7.00 16.25 -15.56
CA MET A 248 -8.17 15.38 -15.40
C MET A 248 -9.31 16.05 -14.64
N LYS A 249 -9.11 17.27 -14.12
CA LYS A 249 -10.07 18.02 -13.30
C LYS A 249 -10.48 17.29 -12.01
N VAL A 250 -9.59 16.47 -11.46
CA VAL A 250 -9.75 15.85 -10.14
C VAL A 250 -9.10 16.77 -9.11
N PRO A 251 -9.86 17.40 -8.18
CA PRO A 251 -9.28 18.32 -7.20
C PRO A 251 -8.42 17.56 -6.18
N ILE A 252 -7.27 18.16 -5.84
CA ILE A 252 -6.42 17.72 -4.74
C ILE A 252 -6.49 18.76 -3.62
N ILE A 253 -6.89 18.33 -2.42
CA ILE A 253 -6.96 19.16 -1.22
C ILE A 253 -5.89 18.68 -0.25
N THR A 254 -4.97 19.57 0.16
CA THR A 254 -3.80 19.18 0.97
C THR A 254 -3.78 19.88 2.32
N ILE A 255 -3.58 19.10 3.37
CA ILE A 255 -3.22 19.56 4.71
C ILE A 255 -1.76 19.17 4.95
N LYS A 256 -0.88 20.16 5.17
CA LYS A 256 0.54 19.97 5.50
C LYS A 256 0.77 20.18 6.99
N SER A 257 1.19 19.13 7.68
CA SER A 257 1.67 19.20 9.07
C SER A 257 3.21 19.32 9.11
N GLY A 258 3.80 19.43 10.30
CA GLY A 258 5.25 19.50 10.43
C GLY A 258 5.90 20.82 9.97
N LYS A 259 5.22 21.97 10.16
CA LYS A 259 5.71 23.30 9.72
C LYS A 259 6.77 23.93 10.62
N THR A 260 6.99 23.41 11.82
CA THR A 260 7.98 23.97 12.76
C THR A 260 9.31 23.21 12.70
N ASN A 261 10.43 23.90 13.02
CA ASN A 261 11.73 23.24 13.11
C ASN A 261 11.77 22.07 14.12
N ALA A 262 10.90 22.08 15.12
CA ALA A 262 10.77 20.99 16.09
C ALA A 262 10.02 19.79 15.47
N SER A 263 8.96 20.02 14.73
CA SER A 263 8.19 18.96 14.06
C SER A 263 8.88 18.39 12.82
N ALA A 264 9.71 19.19 12.13
CA ALA A 264 10.53 18.71 11.00
C ALA A 264 11.66 17.76 11.42
N LYS A 265 11.99 17.66 12.72
CA LYS A 265 12.97 16.70 13.25
C LYS A 265 12.34 15.38 13.69
N ILE A 266 11.03 15.30 13.75
CA ILE A 266 10.24 14.15 14.21
C ILE A 266 9.56 13.44 13.01
N ALA A 267 9.33 14.16 11.92
CA ALA A 267 8.85 13.65 10.66
C ALA A 267 10.03 13.16 9.78
#